data_2fd6c05add635061c63ea01b935ce99c
#
_entry.id   2fd6c05add635061c63ea01b935ce99c
#
_cell.length_a   1.000
_cell.length_b   1.000
_cell.length_c   1.000
_cell.angle_alpha   90.00
_cell.angle_beta   90.00
_cell.angle_gamma   90.00
#
_symmetry.space_group_name_H-M   'P 1'
#
loop_
_entity.id
_entity.type
_entity.pdbx_description
1 polymer ?
#
loop_
_entity_poly.entity_id
_entity_poly.type
_entity_poly.pdbx_seq_one_letter_code
_entity_poly.pdbx_strand_id
1 'polypeptide(L)'
;MKFCSNPFNTLHVHPASYITCCPSWFTDPVEVIVEGKYENLWKMWNHERFQKLRQAWINSDDSLCKGCVLSLLKDRKDPPIEEYMKPVMNRGPRNIVFANDMTCNLHCWSCRSKPIIEKRQDEIFRQTKNVLDTFHESIKFISAIGSGDPLASPAWRKILQTFEISKYEDLEIEIFTNGLLIPKYWDSLSHIHDNISRIKMSVDAASKEIYEKTRLGGKFEDLDIAMKFVSKLGKQFILNMVVESDNFTDIPLFIERAIEHNATRVNLTMLRNWPDIRGGSDNFNKKNLANPNHEKYPAFIKLLEDNEDLLSHPIVDASRIRPNGHKIIKQ
;
A
#
# COMPACT_ATOMS: atom_id res chain seq x y z
N MET A 1 -3.27 -9.29 -25.66
CA MET A 1 -3.39 -10.39 -24.68
C MET A 1 -3.14 -9.76 -23.32
N LYS A 2 -4.03 -9.91 -22.36
CA LYS A 2 -3.82 -9.41 -21.01
C LYS A 2 -2.89 -10.38 -20.28
N PHE A 3 -1.86 -9.87 -19.64
CA PHE A 3 -0.92 -10.66 -18.86
C PHE A 3 -0.56 -9.90 -17.59
N CYS A 4 -0.47 -10.60 -16.46
CA CYS A 4 -0.02 -10.03 -15.19
C CYS A 4 1.23 -10.76 -14.70
N SER A 5 2.32 -10.00 -14.52
CA SER A 5 3.60 -10.55 -14.03
C SER A 5 3.65 -10.73 -12.50
N ASN A 6 2.70 -10.14 -11.75
CA ASN A 6 2.73 -10.19 -10.28
C ASN A 6 2.81 -11.61 -9.69
N PRO A 7 2.08 -12.63 -10.19
CA PRO A 7 2.18 -13.99 -9.66
C PRO A 7 3.58 -14.62 -9.72
N PHE A 8 4.43 -14.08 -10.59
CA PHE A 8 5.80 -14.55 -10.79
C PHE A 8 6.85 -13.69 -10.08
N ASN A 9 6.46 -12.49 -9.64
CA ASN A 9 7.41 -11.48 -9.16
C ASN A 9 7.12 -10.96 -7.75
N THR A 10 5.88 -11.07 -7.25
CA THR A 10 5.47 -10.36 -6.02
C THR A 10 5.04 -11.33 -4.93
N LEU A 11 5.57 -11.13 -3.74
CA LEU A 11 5.17 -11.83 -2.52
C LEU A 11 4.76 -10.83 -1.46
N HIS A 12 3.54 -10.96 -0.96
CA HIS A 12 3.08 -10.26 0.24
C HIS A 12 3.23 -11.18 1.45
N VAL A 13 3.83 -10.67 2.50
CA VAL A 13 4.07 -11.39 3.75
C VAL A 13 3.15 -10.83 4.83
N HIS A 14 2.25 -11.67 5.32
CA HIS A 14 1.32 -11.39 6.40
C HIS A 14 1.68 -12.17 7.67
N PRO A 15 1.06 -11.88 8.84
CA PRO A 15 1.42 -12.56 10.10
C PRO A 15 1.31 -14.09 10.05
N ALA A 16 0.34 -14.62 9.32
CA ALA A 16 0.07 -16.06 9.24
C ALA A 16 -0.25 -16.53 7.81
N SER A 17 0.08 -15.73 6.79
CA SER A 17 -0.17 -16.08 5.40
C SER A 17 0.79 -15.39 4.46
N TYR A 18 0.87 -15.94 3.25
CA TYR A 18 1.63 -15.40 2.13
C TYR A 18 0.70 -15.25 0.94
N ILE A 19 0.83 -14.15 0.22
CA ILE A 19 -0.01 -13.85 -0.93
C ILE A 19 0.89 -13.54 -2.11
N THR A 20 0.70 -14.25 -3.22
CA THR A 20 1.28 -13.81 -4.48
C THR A 20 0.28 -12.91 -5.19
N CYS A 21 0.74 -11.88 -5.88
CA CYS A 21 -0.15 -10.95 -6.55
C CYS A 21 -0.60 -9.77 -5.67
N CYS A 22 -1.74 -9.18 -5.97
CA CYS A 22 -2.29 -8.06 -5.21
C CYS A 22 -2.86 -8.52 -3.87
N PRO A 23 -2.92 -7.64 -2.87
CA PRO A 23 -3.54 -7.97 -1.59
C PRO A 23 -4.98 -8.50 -1.76
N SER A 24 -5.35 -9.46 -0.92
CA SER A 24 -6.64 -10.20 -0.97
C SER A 24 -7.90 -9.33 -0.98
N TRP A 25 -7.83 -8.07 -0.55
CA TRP A 25 -8.96 -7.15 -0.62
C TRP A 25 -9.28 -6.59 -2.02
N PHE A 26 -8.41 -6.85 -3.02
CA PHE A 26 -8.70 -6.51 -4.42
C PHE A 26 -9.36 -7.64 -5.18
N THR A 27 -9.18 -8.84 -4.68
CA THR A 27 -9.70 -10.06 -5.31
C THR A 27 -10.39 -10.85 -4.23
N ASP A 28 -11.41 -11.58 -4.57
CA ASP A 28 -12.00 -12.61 -3.72
C ASP A 28 -11.45 -14.00 -4.12
N PRO A 29 -10.15 -14.26 -3.89
CA PRO A 29 -9.61 -15.51 -4.31
C PRO A 29 -8.89 -16.23 -3.18
N VAL A 30 -9.48 -17.30 -2.77
CA VAL A 30 -8.83 -18.30 -1.92
C VAL A 30 -7.50 -18.80 -2.54
N GLU A 31 -7.41 -18.80 -3.87
CA GLU A 31 -6.28 -19.39 -4.59
C GLU A 31 -4.97 -18.59 -4.57
N VAL A 32 -5.00 -17.30 -4.24
CA VAL A 32 -3.76 -16.51 -4.16
C VAL A 32 -3.16 -16.46 -2.74
N ILE A 33 -3.85 -17.06 -1.75
CA ILE A 33 -3.45 -17.06 -0.34
C ILE A 33 -2.92 -18.43 0.05
N VAL A 34 -1.73 -18.47 0.62
CA VAL A 34 -1.15 -19.64 1.27
C VAL A 34 -1.04 -19.35 2.75
N GLU A 35 -1.87 -20.02 3.54
CA GLU A 35 -1.91 -19.88 4.99
C GLU A 35 -0.83 -20.74 5.67
N GLY A 36 -0.43 -20.31 6.86
CA GLY A 36 0.48 -21.03 7.72
C GLY A 36 1.88 -20.41 7.83
N LYS A 37 2.68 -21.00 8.70
CA LYS A 37 4.09 -20.67 8.90
C LYS A 37 4.94 -21.69 8.16
N TYR A 38 5.86 -21.23 7.35
CA TYR A 38 6.73 -22.10 6.56
C TYR A 38 8.18 -21.95 7.00
N GLU A 39 8.80 -23.03 7.38
CA GLU A 39 10.25 -23.09 7.58
C GLU A 39 10.98 -23.05 6.23
N ASN A 40 10.45 -23.77 5.25
CA ASN A 40 10.96 -23.77 3.88
C ASN A 40 10.15 -22.80 3.00
N LEU A 41 10.67 -21.59 2.81
CA LEU A 41 10.02 -20.56 2.02
C LEU A 41 10.01 -20.84 0.51
N TRP A 42 10.94 -21.65 0.00
CA TRP A 42 10.88 -22.11 -1.39
C TRP A 42 9.70 -23.06 -1.64
N LYS A 43 9.39 -23.93 -0.66
CA LYS A 43 8.19 -24.77 -0.72
C LYS A 43 6.92 -23.92 -0.67
N MET A 44 6.89 -22.89 0.15
CA MET A 44 5.79 -21.92 0.20
C MET A 44 5.66 -21.14 -1.11
N TRP A 45 6.77 -20.61 -1.65
CA TRP A 45 6.76 -19.85 -2.91
C TRP A 45 6.32 -20.71 -4.11
N ASN A 46 6.55 -22.02 -4.04
CA ASN A 46 6.10 -23.02 -5.00
C ASN A 46 4.88 -23.83 -4.52
N HIS A 47 4.07 -23.27 -3.62
CA HIS A 47 2.84 -23.93 -3.20
C HIS A 47 1.89 -24.16 -4.39
N GLU A 48 1.12 -25.25 -4.39
CA GLU A 48 0.25 -25.66 -5.50
C GLU A 48 -0.74 -24.56 -5.92
N ARG A 49 -1.26 -23.77 -4.98
CA ARG A 49 -2.14 -22.62 -5.26
C ARG A 49 -1.43 -21.56 -6.12
N PHE A 50 -0.19 -21.24 -5.79
CA PHE A 50 0.59 -20.28 -6.56
C PHE A 50 0.97 -20.85 -7.94
N GLN A 51 1.27 -22.15 -8.01
CA GLN A 51 1.51 -22.83 -9.29
C GLN A 51 0.26 -22.79 -10.19
N LYS A 52 -0.93 -23.08 -9.64
CA LYS A 52 -2.21 -23.02 -10.34
C LYS A 52 -2.48 -21.63 -10.92
N LEU A 53 -2.26 -20.57 -10.12
CA LEU A 53 -2.43 -19.20 -10.58
C LEU A 53 -1.45 -18.84 -11.70
N ARG A 54 -0.17 -19.21 -11.57
CA ARG A 54 0.86 -18.97 -12.60
C ARG A 54 0.53 -19.72 -13.88
N GLN A 55 0.11 -20.98 -13.79
CA GLN A 55 -0.31 -21.77 -14.94
C GLN A 55 -1.51 -21.15 -15.67
N ALA A 56 -2.50 -20.65 -14.93
CA ALA A 56 -3.64 -19.94 -15.52
C ALA A 56 -3.16 -18.73 -16.35
N TRP A 57 -2.27 -17.89 -15.79
CA TRP A 57 -1.71 -16.76 -16.53
C TRP A 57 -0.88 -17.15 -17.73
N ILE A 58 -0.08 -18.22 -17.67
CA ILE A 58 0.67 -18.76 -18.82
C ILE A 58 -0.30 -19.16 -19.94
N ASN A 59 -1.45 -19.71 -19.57
CA ASN A 59 -2.50 -20.11 -20.51
C ASN A 59 -3.42 -18.93 -20.93
N SER A 60 -3.10 -17.69 -20.51
CA SER A 60 -3.94 -16.51 -20.76
C SER A 60 -5.34 -16.58 -20.13
N ASP A 61 -5.48 -17.34 -19.05
CA ASP A 61 -6.69 -17.48 -18.27
C ASP A 61 -6.65 -16.55 -17.04
N ASP A 62 -7.50 -15.53 -17.04
CA ASP A 62 -7.65 -14.58 -15.93
C ASP A 62 -8.83 -14.92 -14.99
N SER A 63 -9.44 -16.07 -15.15
CA SER A 63 -10.63 -16.50 -14.38
C SER A 63 -10.41 -16.52 -12.87
N LEU A 64 -9.17 -16.77 -12.41
CA LEU A 64 -8.78 -16.75 -11.01
C LEU A 64 -8.54 -15.32 -10.46
N CYS A 65 -8.62 -14.31 -11.30
CA CYS A 65 -8.40 -12.90 -10.93
C CYS A 65 -9.67 -12.05 -11.05
N LYS A 66 -10.85 -12.65 -10.93
CA LYS A 66 -12.13 -11.94 -10.95
C LYS A 66 -12.16 -10.84 -9.89
N GLY A 67 -12.54 -9.62 -10.29
CA GLY A 67 -12.55 -8.46 -9.40
C GLY A 67 -11.18 -7.78 -9.17
N CYS A 68 -10.10 -8.28 -9.77
CA CYS A 68 -8.81 -7.62 -9.73
C CYS A 68 -8.86 -6.30 -10.51
N VAL A 69 -8.41 -5.22 -9.87
CA VAL A 69 -8.32 -3.89 -10.53
C VAL A 69 -7.44 -3.95 -11.79
N LEU A 70 -6.40 -4.77 -11.79
CA LEU A 70 -5.51 -4.92 -12.95
C LEU A 70 -6.18 -5.66 -14.11
N SER A 71 -7.12 -6.57 -13.87
CA SER A 71 -7.90 -7.24 -14.92
C SER A 71 -8.88 -6.29 -15.62
N LEU A 72 -9.25 -5.18 -14.95
CA LEU A 72 -10.13 -4.15 -15.49
C LEU A 72 -9.37 -3.11 -16.33
N LEU A 73 -8.04 -3.05 -16.25
CA LEU A 73 -7.22 -2.16 -17.06
C LEU A 73 -7.10 -2.73 -18.49
N LYS A 74 -7.96 -2.23 -19.39
CA LYS A 74 -8.09 -2.72 -20.78
C LYS A 74 -6.80 -2.61 -21.61
N ASP A 75 -5.88 -1.72 -21.27
CA ASP A 75 -4.75 -1.33 -22.12
C ASP A 75 -3.37 -1.59 -21.50
N ARG A 76 -3.26 -2.47 -20.51
CA ARG A 76 -1.95 -2.80 -19.94
C ARG A 76 -1.17 -3.69 -20.91
N LYS A 77 -0.13 -3.13 -21.52
CA LYS A 77 0.89 -3.88 -22.24
C LYS A 77 1.81 -4.53 -21.20
N ASP A 78 1.42 -5.67 -20.68
CA ASP A 78 2.35 -6.48 -19.88
C ASP A 78 3.41 -7.08 -20.82
N PRO A 79 4.64 -7.25 -20.35
CA PRO A 79 5.70 -7.85 -21.16
C PRO A 79 5.31 -9.27 -21.59
N PRO A 80 5.86 -9.79 -22.68
CA PRO A 80 5.66 -11.17 -23.08
C PRO A 80 6.11 -12.11 -21.96
N ILE A 81 5.57 -13.34 -21.98
CA ILE A 81 5.99 -14.38 -21.03
C ILE A 81 7.49 -14.62 -21.22
N GLU A 82 8.26 -14.35 -20.16
CA GLU A 82 9.69 -14.57 -20.17
C GLU A 82 10.02 -16.03 -19.79
N GLU A 83 11.20 -16.49 -20.17
CA GLU A 83 11.62 -17.88 -19.96
C GLU A 83 11.55 -18.34 -18.49
N TYR A 84 11.76 -17.43 -17.54
CA TYR A 84 11.66 -17.72 -16.12
C TYR A 84 10.22 -17.86 -15.59
N MET A 85 9.21 -17.47 -16.36
CA MET A 85 7.80 -17.51 -15.96
C MET A 85 7.25 -18.92 -16.12
N LYS A 86 7.41 -19.71 -15.08
CA LYS A 86 6.98 -21.11 -15.01
C LYS A 86 6.03 -21.30 -13.81
N PRO A 87 5.17 -22.33 -13.81
CA PRO A 87 4.34 -22.62 -12.64
C PRO A 87 5.17 -22.88 -11.40
N VAL A 88 6.24 -23.69 -11.54
CA VAL A 88 7.26 -23.91 -10.52
C VAL A 88 8.42 -22.97 -10.78
N MET A 89 8.64 -22.05 -9.86
CA MET A 89 9.69 -21.05 -9.96
C MET A 89 11.02 -21.58 -9.43
N ASN A 90 12.07 -21.35 -10.19
CA ASN A 90 13.47 -21.57 -9.77
C ASN A 90 14.16 -20.26 -9.32
N ARG A 91 13.42 -19.17 -9.34
CA ARG A 91 13.83 -17.84 -8.87
C ARG A 91 12.86 -17.34 -7.80
N GLY A 92 13.35 -16.66 -6.79
CA GLY A 92 12.54 -16.02 -5.76
C GLY A 92 11.76 -14.81 -6.29
N PRO A 93 10.86 -14.24 -5.48
CA PRO A 93 10.14 -13.01 -5.81
C PRO A 93 11.10 -11.82 -5.93
N ARG A 94 10.82 -10.93 -6.87
CA ARG A 94 11.57 -9.66 -7.02
C ARG A 94 11.04 -8.55 -6.13
N ASN A 95 9.75 -8.59 -5.83
CA ASN A 95 9.06 -7.59 -5.04
C ASN A 95 8.52 -8.23 -3.75
N ILE A 96 8.94 -7.74 -2.60
CA ILE A 96 8.39 -8.16 -1.32
C ILE A 96 7.60 -7.00 -0.72
N VAL A 97 6.36 -7.29 -0.36
CA VAL A 97 5.49 -6.36 0.37
C VAL A 97 5.23 -6.95 1.75
N PHE A 98 5.73 -6.30 2.77
CA PHE A 98 5.53 -6.76 4.14
C PHE A 98 4.30 -6.09 4.75
N ALA A 99 3.38 -6.90 5.26
CA ALA A 99 2.18 -6.50 5.98
C ALA A 99 2.01 -7.34 7.26
N ASN A 100 3.14 -7.74 7.88
CA ASN A 100 3.19 -8.72 8.95
C ASN A 100 3.22 -8.11 10.37
N ASP A 101 3.13 -6.80 10.50
CA ASP A 101 3.08 -6.11 11.79
C ASP A 101 1.94 -5.09 11.83
N MET A 102 1.11 -5.16 12.86
CA MET A 102 -0.01 -4.25 13.10
C MET A 102 0.34 -3.09 14.03
N THR A 103 1.59 -2.99 14.51
CA THR A 103 2.02 -1.92 15.41
C THR A 103 1.91 -0.56 14.75
N CYS A 104 1.22 0.37 15.38
CA CYS A 104 1.06 1.74 14.90
C CYS A 104 0.90 2.70 16.06
N ASN A 105 1.49 3.88 15.94
CA ASN A 105 1.34 4.98 16.89
C ASN A 105 0.01 5.74 16.74
N LEU A 106 -0.77 5.46 15.68
CA LEU A 106 -2.10 6.02 15.44
C LEU A 106 -3.19 4.94 15.52
N HIS A 107 -4.44 5.40 15.66
CA HIS A 107 -5.63 4.55 15.63
C HIS A 107 -6.71 5.18 14.73
N CYS A 108 -6.32 5.44 13.49
CA CYS A 108 -7.14 6.11 12.49
C CYS A 108 -8.55 5.54 12.41
N TRP A 109 -9.49 6.43 12.17
CA TRP A 109 -10.91 6.08 12.14
C TRP A 109 -11.20 4.95 11.14
N SER A 110 -10.64 5.03 9.95
CA SER A 110 -10.83 4.06 8.84
C SER A 110 -10.08 2.73 9.03
N CYS A 111 -9.30 2.56 10.10
CA CYS A 111 -8.42 1.42 10.27
C CYS A 111 -8.74 0.61 11.54
N ARG A 112 -8.69 1.21 12.73
CA ARG A 112 -8.79 0.47 14.00
C ARG A 112 -9.36 1.31 15.14
N SER A 113 -9.87 0.63 16.18
CA SER A 113 -10.51 1.30 17.31
C SER A 113 -9.54 1.81 18.39
N LYS A 114 -8.32 1.28 18.44
CA LYS A 114 -7.29 1.65 19.43
C LYS A 114 -5.89 1.48 18.84
N PRO A 115 -4.85 2.16 19.38
CA PRO A 115 -3.47 1.88 19.01
C PRO A 115 -3.14 0.41 19.28
N ILE A 116 -2.38 -0.19 18.38
CA ILE A 116 -1.94 -1.57 18.50
C ILE A 116 -0.43 -1.57 18.67
N ILE A 117 0.05 -2.27 19.69
CA ILE A 117 1.44 -2.67 19.84
C ILE A 117 1.46 -4.19 19.79
N GLU A 118 1.94 -4.73 18.69
CA GLU A 118 2.03 -6.17 18.47
C GLU A 118 3.05 -6.76 19.45
N LYS A 119 2.65 -7.77 20.21
CA LYS A 119 3.53 -8.39 21.22
C LYS A 119 4.58 -9.33 20.61
N ARG A 120 4.32 -9.82 19.40
CA ARG A 120 5.17 -10.82 18.71
C ARG A 120 6.33 -10.18 17.95
N GLN A 121 6.98 -9.15 18.49
CA GLN A 121 8.04 -8.41 17.81
C GLN A 121 9.24 -9.28 17.39
N ASP A 122 9.65 -10.24 18.23
CA ASP A 122 10.72 -11.17 17.88
C ASP A 122 10.33 -12.15 16.77
N GLU A 123 9.06 -12.56 16.73
CA GLU A 123 8.54 -13.40 15.65
C GLU A 123 8.49 -12.64 14.33
N ILE A 124 7.99 -11.41 14.34
CA ILE A 124 7.96 -10.52 13.19
C ILE A 124 9.38 -10.29 12.65
N PHE A 125 10.33 -9.99 13.53
CA PHE A 125 11.72 -9.80 13.15
C PHE A 125 12.28 -11.06 12.48
N ARG A 126 12.09 -12.25 13.09
CA ARG A 126 12.57 -13.52 12.54
C ARG A 126 11.91 -13.88 11.21
N GLN A 127 10.58 -13.72 11.10
CA GLN A 127 9.86 -13.97 9.86
C GLN A 127 10.36 -13.07 8.72
N THR A 128 10.47 -11.77 8.99
CA THR A 128 10.95 -10.80 8.00
C THR A 128 12.38 -11.11 7.57
N LYS A 129 13.27 -11.34 8.53
CA LYS A 129 14.66 -11.68 8.23
C LYS A 129 14.79 -12.99 7.45
N ASN A 130 14.01 -14.02 7.79
CA ASN A 130 14.01 -15.28 7.06
C ASN A 130 13.60 -15.10 5.59
N VAL A 131 12.58 -14.29 5.32
CA VAL A 131 12.16 -13.98 3.93
C VAL A 131 13.26 -13.23 3.18
N LEU A 132 13.85 -12.23 3.81
CA LEU A 132 14.92 -11.43 3.24
C LEU A 132 16.17 -12.27 2.94
N ASP A 133 16.61 -13.09 3.90
CA ASP A 133 17.79 -13.95 3.74
C ASP A 133 17.55 -15.07 2.70
N THR A 134 16.33 -15.61 2.62
CA THR A 134 16.01 -16.70 1.67
C THR A 134 16.01 -16.24 0.22
N PHE A 135 15.54 -15.02 -0.04
CA PHE A 135 15.31 -14.52 -1.41
C PHE A 135 16.24 -13.36 -1.78
N HIS A 136 17.30 -13.08 -1.02
CA HIS A 136 18.16 -11.90 -1.20
C HIS A 136 18.68 -11.73 -2.63
N GLU A 137 19.07 -12.80 -3.30
CA GLU A 137 19.59 -12.76 -4.68
C GLU A 137 18.55 -12.28 -5.72
N SER A 138 17.27 -12.49 -5.44
CA SER A 138 16.19 -12.17 -6.39
C SER A 138 15.47 -10.87 -6.09
N ILE A 139 15.53 -10.38 -4.84
CA ILE A 139 14.80 -9.19 -4.39
C ILE A 139 15.39 -7.94 -5.02
N LYS A 140 14.53 -7.13 -5.66
CA LYS A 140 14.87 -5.81 -6.21
C LYS A 140 14.03 -4.69 -5.60
N PHE A 141 12.93 -5.04 -4.94
CA PHE A 141 12.06 -4.07 -4.29
C PHE A 141 11.48 -4.60 -2.99
N ILE A 142 11.54 -3.79 -1.94
CA ILE A 142 10.93 -4.05 -0.64
C ILE A 142 9.98 -2.89 -0.31
N SER A 143 8.73 -3.21 0.03
CA SER A 143 7.82 -2.27 0.65
C SER A 143 7.66 -2.61 2.13
N ALA A 144 8.22 -1.75 2.98
CA ALA A 144 8.09 -1.83 4.42
C ALA A 144 6.78 -1.12 4.82
N ILE A 145 5.67 -1.85 4.73
CA ILE A 145 4.34 -1.28 4.99
C ILE A 145 3.87 -1.63 6.40
N GLY A 146 3.92 -2.91 6.75
CA GLY A 146 3.12 -3.41 7.84
C GLY A 146 1.61 -3.17 7.64
N SER A 147 0.79 -3.86 8.37
CA SER A 147 -0.60 -3.45 8.57
C SER A 147 -0.69 -2.33 9.62
N GLY A 148 0.46 -1.82 10.06
CA GLY A 148 0.68 -0.74 11.01
C GLY A 148 1.53 0.39 10.44
N ASP A 149 2.58 0.76 11.18
CA ASP A 149 3.57 1.75 10.77
C ASP A 149 4.98 1.20 11.03
N PRO A 150 5.85 1.09 10.02
CA PRO A 150 7.15 0.47 10.18
C PRO A 150 8.07 1.22 11.16
N LEU A 151 7.92 2.53 11.28
CA LEU A 151 8.71 3.33 12.21
C LEU A 151 8.14 3.32 13.64
N ALA A 152 6.89 2.93 13.83
CA ALA A 152 6.32 2.66 15.15
C ALA A 152 6.69 1.28 15.67
N SER A 153 6.93 0.31 14.78
CA SER A 153 7.29 -1.06 15.11
C SER A 153 8.73 -1.19 15.60
N PRO A 154 9.00 -1.76 16.80
CA PRO A 154 10.35 -2.09 17.24
C PRO A 154 11.07 -3.09 16.32
N ALA A 155 10.35 -4.11 15.84
CA ALA A 155 10.93 -5.11 14.93
C ALA A 155 11.35 -4.49 13.61
N TRP A 156 10.47 -3.68 12.99
CA TRP A 156 10.78 -3.03 11.72
C TRP A 156 11.86 -1.97 11.84
N ARG A 157 11.87 -1.18 12.92
CA ARG A 157 12.99 -0.26 13.18
C ARG A 157 14.31 -1.00 13.24
N LYS A 158 14.36 -2.12 14.02
CA LYS A 158 15.57 -2.95 14.11
C LYS A 158 15.96 -3.48 12.73
N ILE A 159 15.02 -3.99 11.93
CA ILE A 159 15.30 -4.49 10.58
C ILE A 159 15.91 -3.37 9.72
N LEU A 160 15.29 -2.20 9.68
CA LEU A 160 15.77 -1.08 8.87
C LEU A 160 17.13 -0.56 9.36
N GLN A 161 17.37 -0.48 10.67
CA GLN A 161 18.61 -0.01 11.27
C GLN A 161 19.78 -0.99 11.14
N THR A 162 19.50 -2.27 10.95
CA THR A 162 20.52 -3.33 10.81
C THR A 162 20.49 -3.99 9.43
N PHE A 163 19.94 -3.30 8.43
CA PHE A 163 19.76 -3.84 7.09
C PHE A 163 21.12 -4.04 6.39
N GLU A 164 21.42 -5.26 5.97
CA GLU A 164 22.66 -5.62 5.32
C GLU A 164 22.55 -5.38 3.80
N ILE A 165 22.56 -4.12 3.39
CA ILE A 165 22.32 -3.70 1.99
C ILE A 165 23.30 -4.34 0.99
N SER A 166 24.51 -4.63 1.40
CA SER A 166 25.55 -5.23 0.55
C SER A 166 25.22 -6.63 0.02
N LYS A 167 24.19 -7.29 0.59
CA LYS A 167 23.68 -8.58 0.11
C LYS A 167 22.79 -8.47 -1.12
N TYR A 168 22.40 -7.26 -1.51
CA TYR A 168 21.40 -7.03 -2.55
C TYR A 168 22.01 -6.23 -3.70
N GLU A 169 21.68 -6.62 -4.90
CA GLU A 169 22.01 -5.87 -6.09
C GLU A 169 20.83 -4.97 -6.48
N ASP A 170 21.07 -3.66 -6.60
CA ASP A 170 20.07 -2.65 -7.04
C ASP A 170 18.74 -2.69 -6.25
N LEU A 171 18.82 -2.86 -4.92
CA LEU A 171 17.63 -2.89 -4.09
C LEU A 171 17.02 -1.51 -3.91
N GLU A 172 15.74 -1.40 -4.18
CA GLU A 172 14.90 -0.25 -3.81
C GLU A 172 14.05 -0.56 -2.57
N ILE A 173 13.99 0.39 -1.65
CA ILE A 173 13.16 0.32 -0.44
C ILE A 173 12.08 1.41 -0.50
N GLU A 174 10.82 1.01 -0.32
CA GLU A 174 9.70 1.91 -0.06
C GLU A 174 9.35 1.90 1.43
N ILE A 175 9.29 3.06 2.05
CA ILE A 175 8.75 3.24 3.40
C ILE A 175 7.32 3.75 3.27
N PHE A 176 6.35 2.91 3.68
CA PHE A 176 4.95 3.30 3.72
C PHE A 176 4.51 3.53 5.17
N THR A 177 4.19 4.77 5.54
CA THR A 177 4.08 5.23 6.93
C THR A 177 3.00 6.32 7.05
N ASN A 178 2.60 6.65 8.27
CA ASN A 178 1.85 7.88 8.54
C ASN A 178 2.75 9.14 8.54
N GLY A 179 4.07 8.95 8.47
CA GLY A 179 5.06 10.00 8.33
C GLY A 179 5.58 10.62 9.63
N LEU A 180 4.80 10.61 10.71
CA LEU A 180 5.09 11.39 11.93
C LEU A 180 6.41 11.01 12.60
N LEU A 181 6.89 9.78 12.39
CA LEU A 181 8.12 9.28 12.99
C LEU A 181 9.34 9.38 12.06
N ILE A 182 9.18 9.79 10.80
CA ILE A 182 10.30 9.91 9.86
C ILE A 182 11.37 10.88 10.37
N PRO A 183 11.05 12.13 10.79
CA PRO A 183 12.08 13.07 11.24
C PRO A 183 12.90 12.53 12.41
N LYS A 184 12.25 11.74 13.30
CA LYS A 184 12.90 11.18 14.49
C LYS A 184 13.91 10.08 14.15
N TYR A 185 13.60 9.22 13.17
CA TYR A 185 14.38 8.00 12.92
C TYR A 185 15.23 8.05 11.66
N TRP A 186 15.10 9.08 10.83
CA TRP A 186 15.75 9.16 9.53
C TRP A 186 17.27 8.97 9.61
N ASP A 187 17.95 9.71 10.48
CA ASP A 187 19.40 9.65 10.60
C ASP A 187 19.90 8.25 11.01
N SER A 188 19.10 7.50 11.76
CA SER A 188 19.44 6.12 12.14
C SER A 188 19.38 5.13 10.97
N LEU A 189 18.89 5.56 9.80
CA LEU A 189 18.77 4.78 8.57
C LEU A 189 19.83 5.22 7.52
N SER A 190 20.82 6.02 7.91
CA SER A 190 21.76 6.66 6.98
C SER A 190 22.46 5.67 6.03
N HIS A 191 22.76 4.44 6.50
CA HIS A 191 23.43 3.40 5.71
C HIS A 191 22.57 2.81 4.56
N ILE A 192 21.26 3.09 4.56
CA ILE A 192 20.33 2.67 3.48
C ILE A 192 19.64 3.85 2.78
N HIS A 193 20.02 5.09 3.09
CA HIS A 193 19.37 6.26 2.50
C HIS A 193 19.33 6.20 0.96
N ASP A 194 20.41 5.78 0.31
CA ASP A 194 20.48 5.73 -1.15
C ASP A 194 19.53 4.68 -1.74
N ASN A 195 19.22 3.63 -0.98
CA ASN A 195 18.30 2.58 -1.37
C ASN A 195 16.83 2.90 -1.07
N ILE A 196 16.56 3.85 -0.15
CA ILE A 196 15.20 4.34 0.06
C ILE A 196 14.82 5.20 -1.14
N SER A 197 14.13 4.60 -2.11
CA SER A 197 13.70 5.29 -3.33
C SER A 197 12.37 6.02 -3.15
N ARG A 198 11.50 5.54 -2.24
CA ARG A 198 10.14 6.05 -2.07
C ARG A 198 9.75 6.20 -0.61
N ILE A 199 9.10 7.33 -0.31
CA ILE A 199 8.41 7.57 0.97
C ILE A 199 6.95 7.82 0.65
N LYS A 200 6.10 6.89 1.08
CA LYS A 200 4.66 6.95 0.88
C LYS A 200 3.98 7.27 2.20
N MET A 201 3.39 8.45 2.28
CA MET A 201 2.71 8.91 3.49
C MET A 201 1.19 8.79 3.36
N SER A 202 0.58 8.18 4.37
CA SER A 202 -0.87 8.14 4.53
C SER A 202 -1.32 9.33 5.36
N VAL A 203 -2.01 10.29 4.74
CA VAL A 203 -2.32 11.59 5.35
C VAL A 203 -3.83 11.80 5.57
N ASP A 204 -4.67 11.50 4.57
CA ASP A 204 -6.14 11.51 4.59
C ASP A 204 -6.83 12.88 4.79
N ALA A 205 -6.08 13.96 5.02
CA ALA A 205 -6.65 15.29 5.16
C ALA A 205 -5.61 16.39 4.91
N ALA A 206 -6.05 17.59 4.67
CA ALA A 206 -5.22 18.77 4.46
C ALA A 206 -5.49 19.89 5.48
N SER A 207 -6.60 19.84 6.19
CA SER A 207 -6.95 20.76 7.27
C SER A 207 -6.75 20.10 8.64
N LYS A 208 -6.45 20.92 9.65
CA LYS A 208 -6.21 20.45 11.03
C LYS A 208 -7.41 19.69 11.60
N GLU A 209 -8.60 20.28 11.45
CA GLU A 209 -9.83 19.71 11.99
C GLU A 209 -10.10 18.31 11.42
N ILE A 210 -10.01 18.16 10.10
CA ILE A 210 -10.28 16.89 9.42
C ILE A 210 -9.16 15.88 9.70
N TYR A 211 -7.89 16.31 9.72
CA TYR A 211 -6.78 15.42 10.03
C TYR A 211 -6.90 14.81 11.41
N GLU A 212 -7.08 15.63 12.46
CA GLU A 212 -7.15 15.13 13.84
C GLU A 212 -8.40 14.29 14.11
N LYS A 213 -9.46 14.47 13.30
CA LYS A 213 -10.67 13.65 13.34
C LYS A 213 -10.49 12.30 12.63
N THR A 214 -9.76 12.25 11.53
CA THR A 214 -9.55 11.02 10.71
C THR A 214 -8.34 10.22 11.17
N ARG A 215 -7.25 10.89 11.51
CA ARG A 215 -5.96 10.32 11.96
C ARG A 215 -5.80 10.41 13.48
N LEU A 216 -6.73 9.76 14.20
CA LEU A 216 -6.81 9.81 15.66
C LEU A 216 -5.46 9.45 16.31
N GLY A 217 -5.02 10.33 17.21
CA GLY A 217 -3.71 10.26 17.86
C GLY A 217 -2.60 11.02 17.15
N GLY A 218 -2.82 11.49 15.92
CA GLY A 218 -1.92 12.39 15.20
C GLY A 218 -2.19 13.86 15.56
N LYS A 219 -1.16 14.69 15.45
CA LYS A 219 -1.24 16.14 15.52
C LYS A 219 -0.92 16.74 14.17
N PHE A 220 -1.71 17.71 13.74
CA PHE A 220 -1.54 18.33 12.42
C PHE A 220 -0.20 19.05 12.28
N GLU A 221 0.27 19.66 13.35
CA GLU A 221 1.57 20.32 13.41
C GLU A 221 2.73 19.33 13.18
N ASP A 222 2.64 18.12 13.74
CA ASP A 222 3.63 17.06 13.52
C ASP A 222 3.60 16.56 12.08
N LEU A 223 2.41 16.48 11.47
CA LEU A 223 2.27 16.16 10.06
C LEU A 223 2.96 17.21 9.18
N ASP A 224 2.74 18.49 9.45
CA ASP A 224 3.33 19.59 8.67
C ASP A 224 4.86 19.58 8.76
N ILE A 225 5.40 19.32 9.96
CA ILE A 225 6.84 19.12 10.16
C ILE A 225 7.35 17.92 9.33
N ALA A 226 6.64 16.79 9.38
CA ALA A 226 7.03 15.59 8.64
C ALA A 226 6.97 15.79 7.12
N MET A 227 5.94 16.44 6.59
CA MET A 227 5.82 16.74 5.16
C MET A 227 6.95 17.67 4.70
N LYS A 228 7.23 18.76 5.45
CA LYS A 228 8.36 19.67 5.19
C LYS A 228 9.72 18.97 5.26
N PHE A 229 9.86 18.00 6.13
CA PHE A 229 11.08 17.21 6.23
C PHE A 229 11.24 16.30 5.01
N VAL A 230 10.22 15.50 4.67
CA VAL A 230 10.26 14.53 3.57
C VAL A 230 10.44 15.22 2.22
N SER A 231 9.81 16.38 2.00
CA SER A 231 9.93 17.14 0.75
C SER A 231 11.37 17.55 0.40
N LYS A 232 12.28 17.57 1.39
CA LYS A 232 13.71 17.97 1.21
C LYS A 232 14.64 16.77 1.00
N LEU A 233 14.14 15.53 1.11
CA LEU A 233 14.99 14.33 1.06
C LEU A 233 15.38 13.90 -0.36
N GLY A 234 14.80 14.50 -1.41
CA GLY A 234 15.08 14.13 -2.81
C GLY A 234 14.57 12.74 -3.20
N LYS A 235 13.62 12.16 -2.44
CA LYS A 235 13.02 10.85 -2.70
C LYS A 235 11.68 10.99 -3.43
N GLN A 236 11.18 9.89 -4.03
CA GLN A 236 9.81 9.90 -4.50
C GLN A 236 8.88 10.07 -3.30
N PHE A 237 8.26 11.23 -3.21
CA PHE A 237 7.34 11.58 -2.13
C PHE A 237 5.90 11.37 -2.59
N ILE A 238 5.21 10.38 -2.02
CA ILE A 238 3.88 9.96 -2.42
C ILE A 238 2.90 10.21 -1.26
N LEU A 239 1.84 10.96 -1.52
CA LEU A 239 0.76 11.18 -0.56
C LEU A 239 -0.46 10.33 -0.88
N ASN A 240 -1.01 9.68 0.14
CA ASN A 240 -2.23 8.88 0.00
C ASN A 240 -3.35 9.47 0.85
N MET A 241 -4.54 9.49 0.26
CA MET A 241 -5.79 9.84 0.92
C MET A 241 -6.82 8.73 0.71
N VAL A 242 -7.33 8.19 1.81
CA VAL A 242 -8.53 7.34 1.80
C VAL A 242 -9.73 8.25 1.92
N VAL A 243 -10.47 8.40 0.84
CA VAL A 243 -11.62 9.31 0.73
C VAL A 243 -12.85 8.69 1.37
N GLU A 244 -13.47 9.45 2.25
CA GLU A 244 -14.70 9.10 2.97
C GLU A 244 -15.55 10.34 3.26
N SER A 245 -16.72 10.17 3.87
CA SER A 245 -17.71 11.25 4.02
C SER A 245 -17.31 12.40 4.94
N ASP A 246 -16.27 12.23 5.76
CA ASP A 246 -15.80 13.31 6.65
C ASP A 246 -14.62 14.10 6.05
N ASN A 247 -13.95 13.56 5.03
CA ASN A 247 -12.73 14.20 4.50
C ASN A 247 -12.77 14.57 3.01
N PHE A 248 -13.80 14.17 2.26
CA PHE A 248 -13.84 14.42 0.81
C PHE A 248 -13.75 15.91 0.46
N THR A 249 -14.23 16.78 1.32
CA THR A 249 -14.16 18.24 1.13
C THR A 249 -12.74 18.79 1.16
N ASP A 250 -11.80 18.05 1.74
CA ASP A 250 -10.38 18.39 1.78
C ASP A 250 -9.61 18.00 0.49
N ILE A 251 -10.23 17.29 -0.46
CA ILE A 251 -9.54 16.81 -1.68
C ILE A 251 -8.82 17.95 -2.43
N PRO A 252 -9.43 19.10 -2.72
CA PRO A 252 -8.74 20.18 -3.42
C PRO A 252 -7.53 20.69 -2.64
N LEU A 253 -7.72 21.03 -1.37
CA LEU A 253 -6.65 21.52 -0.49
C LEU A 253 -5.54 20.47 -0.31
N PHE A 254 -5.89 19.18 -0.29
CA PHE A 254 -4.93 18.09 -0.21
C PHE A 254 -4.00 18.03 -1.44
N ILE A 255 -4.57 18.21 -2.62
CA ILE A 255 -3.80 18.26 -3.87
C ILE A 255 -2.90 19.51 -3.90
N GLU A 256 -3.43 20.67 -3.54
CA GLU A 256 -2.67 21.93 -3.47
C GLU A 256 -1.48 21.81 -2.50
N ARG A 257 -1.70 21.29 -1.31
CA ARG A 257 -0.59 21.03 -0.35
C ARG A 257 0.40 20.00 -0.85
N ALA A 258 -0.04 18.99 -1.57
CA ALA A 258 0.85 18.02 -2.17
C ALA A 258 1.79 18.68 -3.20
N ILE A 259 1.26 19.58 -4.02
CA ILE A 259 2.03 20.38 -4.98
C ILE A 259 3.01 21.30 -4.24
N GLU A 260 2.56 22.03 -3.22
CA GLU A 260 3.38 22.93 -2.40
C GLU A 260 4.58 22.20 -1.78
N HIS A 261 4.37 20.96 -1.32
CA HIS A 261 5.42 20.12 -0.74
C HIS A 261 6.21 19.30 -1.76
N ASN A 262 6.08 19.57 -3.06
CA ASN A 262 6.76 18.86 -4.14
C ASN A 262 6.52 17.34 -4.10
N ALA A 263 5.31 16.90 -3.75
CA ALA A 263 4.97 15.50 -3.85
C ALA A 263 5.05 15.03 -5.30
N THR A 264 5.64 13.87 -5.51
CA THR A 264 5.79 13.27 -6.85
C THR A 264 4.53 12.55 -7.30
N ARG A 265 3.66 12.18 -6.34
CA ARG A 265 2.38 11.53 -6.62
C ARG A 265 1.37 11.73 -5.49
N VAL A 266 0.11 11.85 -5.86
CA VAL A 266 -1.07 11.82 -5.00
C VAL A 266 -1.94 10.64 -5.39
N ASN A 267 -2.26 9.75 -4.44
CA ASN A 267 -3.19 8.65 -4.66
C ASN A 267 -4.47 8.92 -3.87
N LEU A 268 -5.59 9.03 -4.56
CA LEU A 268 -6.91 9.12 -3.96
C LEU A 268 -7.62 7.76 -4.09
N THR A 269 -8.06 7.18 -2.97
CA THR A 269 -8.73 5.87 -2.96
C THR A 269 -9.97 5.91 -2.09
N MET A 270 -11.04 5.22 -2.48
CA MET A 270 -12.25 5.12 -1.65
C MET A 270 -12.01 4.27 -0.41
N LEU A 271 -12.71 4.63 0.67
CA LEU A 271 -12.80 3.82 1.89
C LEU A 271 -13.23 2.39 1.56
N ARG A 272 -12.63 1.42 2.24
CA ARG A 272 -12.96 -0.01 2.11
C ARG A 272 -13.43 -0.58 3.44
N ASN A 273 -14.25 -1.60 3.35
CA ASN A 273 -14.69 -2.34 4.52
C ASN A 273 -13.59 -3.33 4.97
N TRP A 274 -12.84 -2.94 6.00
CA TRP A 274 -11.86 -3.81 6.63
C TRP A 274 -12.50 -4.56 7.79
N PRO A 275 -12.08 -5.80 8.09
CA PRO A 275 -12.63 -6.56 9.23
C PRO A 275 -12.53 -5.82 10.57
N ASP A 276 -11.46 -5.04 10.76
CA ASP A 276 -11.18 -4.32 12.02
C ASP A 276 -11.56 -2.84 11.99
N ILE A 277 -12.28 -2.40 10.95
CA ILE A 277 -12.72 -0.99 10.86
C ILE A 277 -13.50 -0.60 12.11
N ARG A 278 -13.22 0.58 12.66
CA ARG A 278 -13.89 1.07 13.85
C ARG A 278 -15.41 1.08 13.66
N GLY A 279 -16.13 0.37 14.55
CA GLY A 279 -17.60 0.28 14.51
C GLY A 279 -18.15 -0.66 13.44
N GLY A 280 -17.30 -1.45 12.77
CA GLY A 280 -17.73 -2.49 11.84
C GLY A 280 -18.43 -1.98 10.57
N SER A 281 -19.18 -2.86 9.92
CA SER A 281 -19.84 -2.58 8.65
C SER A 281 -20.86 -1.44 8.71
N ASP A 282 -21.52 -1.22 9.83
CA ASP A 282 -22.49 -0.13 9.97
C ASP A 282 -21.82 1.24 9.88
N ASN A 283 -20.67 1.37 10.52
CA ASN A 283 -19.88 2.58 10.45
C ASN A 283 -19.22 2.78 9.09
N PHE A 284 -18.78 1.68 8.46
CA PHE A 284 -18.32 1.71 7.08
C PHE A 284 -19.41 2.27 6.15
N ASN A 285 -20.65 1.75 6.25
CA ASN A 285 -21.76 2.20 5.40
C ASN A 285 -22.08 3.68 5.57
N LYS A 286 -21.96 4.22 6.79
CA LYS A 286 -22.16 5.64 7.11
C LYS A 286 -21.10 6.57 6.51
N LYS A 287 -19.96 6.01 6.09
CA LYS A 287 -18.80 6.78 5.62
C LYS A 287 -18.48 6.53 4.14
N ASN A 288 -19.06 5.48 3.58
CA ASN A 288 -18.74 5.01 2.25
C ASN A 288 -19.37 5.85 1.15
N LEU A 289 -18.62 6.79 0.61
CA LEU A 289 -19.02 7.61 -0.54
C LEU A 289 -18.97 6.86 -1.90
N ALA A 290 -18.55 5.59 -1.93
CA ALA A 290 -18.72 4.77 -3.13
C ALA A 290 -20.17 4.32 -3.31
N ASN A 291 -21.02 4.45 -2.28
CA ASN A 291 -22.45 4.14 -2.34
C ASN A 291 -23.22 5.35 -2.90
N PRO A 292 -23.84 5.25 -4.09
CA PRO A 292 -24.63 6.33 -4.67
C PRO A 292 -25.83 6.79 -3.83
N ASN A 293 -26.31 5.95 -2.90
CA ASN A 293 -27.40 6.27 -1.99
C ASN A 293 -26.93 6.98 -0.71
N HIS A 294 -25.64 7.27 -0.56
CA HIS A 294 -25.14 8.02 0.58
C HIS A 294 -25.58 9.48 0.49
N GLU A 295 -26.06 10.07 1.61
CA GLU A 295 -26.60 11.46 1.63
C GLU A 295 -25.65 12.51 1.05
N LYS A 296 -24.34 12.35 1.25
CA LYS A 296 -23.29 13.26 0.75
C LYS A 296 -22.80 12.91 -0.66
N TYR A 297 -23.29 11.83 -1.28
CA TYR A 297 -22.82 11.43 -2.60
C TYR A 297 -23.02 12.51 -3.67
N PRO A 298 -24.18 13.22 -3.76
CA PRO A 298 -24.34 14.30 -4.74
C PRO A 298 -23.31 15.45 -4.54
N ALA A 299 -23.04 15.81 -3.29
CA ALA A 299 -22.05 16.84 -2.97
C ALA A 299 -20.62 16.38 -3.32
N PHE A 300 -20.31 15.09 -3.09
CA PHE A 300 -19.03 14.51 -3.47
C PHE A 300 -18.83 14.53 -4.99
N ILE A 301 -19.83 14.11 -5.77
CA ILE A 301 -19.76 14.15 -7.24
C ILE A 301 -19.57 15.56 -7.73
N LYS A 302 -20.36 16.50 -7.22
CA LYS A 302 -20.23 17.93 -7.57
C LYS A 302 -18.83 18.46 -7.27
N LEU A 303 -18.24 18.10 -6.11
CA LEU A 303 -16.87 18.52 -5.78
C LEU A 303 -15.86 17.97 -6.80
N LEU A 304 -16.00 16.71 -7.25
CA LEU A 304 -15.11 16.16 -8.27
C LEU A 304 -15.26 16.92 -9.61
N GLU A 305 -16.49 17.23 -10.00
CA GLU A 305 -16.76 18.00 -11.23
C GLU A 305 -16.20 19.43 -11.17
N ASP A 306 -16.43 20.13 -10.05
CA ASP A 306 -15.96 21.50 -9.83
C ASP A 306 -14.42 21.61 -9.80
N ASN A 307 -13.71 20.49 -9.49
CA ASN A 307 -12.24 20.43 -9.34
C ASN A 307 -11.56 19.53 -10.36
N GLU A 308 -12.17 19.29 -11.53
CA GLU A 308 -11.61 18.40 -12.55
C GLU A 308 -10.19 18.80 -13.00
N ASP A 309 -9.87 20.09 -13.04
CA ASP A 309 -8.55 20.58 -13.42
C ASP A 309 -7.47 20.12 -12.41
N LEU A 310 -7.75 20.22 -11.10
CA LEU A 310 -6.86 19.70 -10.04
C LEU A 310 -6.74 18.18 -10.08
N LEU A 311 -7.87 17.48 -10.27
CA LEU A 311 -7.92 16.03 -10.35
C LEU A 311 -7.22 15.47 -11.60
N SER A 312 -7.04 16.28 -12.61
CA SER A 312 -6.32 15.95 -13.85
C SER A 312 -4.84 16.35 -13.81
N HIS A 313 -4.36 16.94 -12.71
CA HIS A 313 -2.95 17.28 -12.56
C HIS A 313 -2.05 16.03 -12.70
N PRO A 314 -0.90 16.12 -13.38
CA PRO A 314 -0.06 14.94 -13.70
C PRO A 314 0.36 14.08 -12.52
N ILE A 315 0.47 14.66 -11.31
CA ILE A 315 0.84 13.88 -10.11
C ILE A 315 -0.34 13.16 -9.47
N VAL A 316 -1.60 13.44 -9.88
CA VAL A 316 -2.81 12.95 -9.20
C VAL A 316 -3.33 11.68 -9.85
N ASP A 317 -3.48 10.64 -9.07
CA ASP A 317 -4.21 9.42 -9.42
C ASP A 317 -5.57 9.42 -8.69
N ALA A 318 -6.59 9.93 -9.39
CA ALA A 318 -7.98 9.95 -8.93
C ALA A 318 -8.83 8.82 -9.54
N SER A 319 -8.22 7.88 -10.26
CA SER A 319 -8.93 6.82 -10.99
C SER A 319 -9.82 5.95 -10.10
N ARG A 320 -9.47 5.86 -8.81
CA ARG A 320 -10.18 4.99 -7.84
C ARG A 320 -11.28 5.68 -7.05
N ILE A 321 -11.44 6.98 -7.22
CA ILE A 321 -12.54 7.75 -6.59
C ILE A 321 -13.57 8.22 -7.60
N ARG A 322 -13.29 8.09 -8.90
CA ARG A 322 -14.22 8.46 -9.95
C ARG A 322 -15.26 7.37 -10.19
N PRO A 323 -16.54 7.72 -10.35
CA PRO A 323 -17.55 6.76 -10.79
C PRO A 323 -17.12 6.10 -12.10
N ASN A 324 -17.19 4.76 -12.15
CA ASN A 324 -16.83 3.94 -13.33
C ASN A 324 -15.36 4.06 -13.81
N GLY A 325 -14.45 4.63 -13.01
CA GLY A 325 -13.02 4.76 -13.35
C GLY A 325 -12.73 5.69 -14.54
N HIS A 326 -13.69 6.46 -15.02
CA HIS A 326 -13.55 7.36 -16.16
C HIS A 326 -13.39 8.81 -15.72
N LYS A 327 -12.73 9.63 -16.58
CA LYS A 327 -12.76 11.09 -16.44
C LYS A 327 -14.21 11.56 -16.52
N ILE A 328 -14.59 12.47 -15.62
CA ILE A 328 -15.87 13.16 -15.71
C ILE A 328 -15.73 14.11 -16.91
N ILE A 329 -16.37 13.76 -18.02
CA ILE A 329 -16.40 14.63 -19.19
C ILE A 329 -17.39 15.75 -18.86
N LYS A 330 -16.91 17.00 -18.78
CA LYS A 330 -17.79 18.18 -18.75
C LYS A 330 -18.59 18.15 -20.06
N GLN A 331 -19.92 18.04 -19.95
CA GLN A 331 -20.84 18.24 -21.07
C GLN A 331 -20.94 19.70 -21.41
#